data_f443394fcc9fbc25493f44a41a71b98f
#
_entry.id   f443394fcc9fbc25493f44a41a71b98f
#
_cell.length_a   1.000
_cell.length_b   1.000
_cell.length_c   1.000
_cell.angle_alpha   90.00
_cell.angle_beta   90.00
_cell.angle_gamma   90.00
#
_symmetry.space_group_name_H-M   'P 1'
#
loop_
_entity.id
_entity.type
_entity.pdbx_description
1 polymer ?
#
loop_
_entity_poly.entity_id
_entity_poly.type
_entity_poly.pdbx_seq_one_letter_code
_entity_poly.pdbx_strand_id
1 'polypeptide(L)'
;MISHLAASQWGRRQVLAAFFGILTIGMAGAGQRRFRIAFANLNDDPSTRVEGLGFNGAEVRRSFELASRTLPVDMIYYDNASDPEAALANAHDAVGRKVDLLIEYNSDAEANAEIARKLKAAAIPVLALNYPVPGAPLFTVDNTLAGQIAGKALGEFAKQTWADQTVVAVIAGDLADPAAYLPQRVQGIVDGLHKNLPDVTMTRFDTSGNPVRVDGLLSKFLASQSRTKVLIATLDDPTALAAKGAIERAGRVGDCIIVSQGLDHTVHGGANEKKEIDPNNRGSLILGSVAYYVDRYGYEILPLAMKMLQGEEVPERTTTRHVLVSAKNVFTEYPPSDMN
;
A
#
# COMPACT_ATOMS: atom_id res chain seq x y z
N MET A 1 -41.97 -49.23 -42.57
CA MET A 1 -41.76 -50.69 -42.37
C MET A 1 -41.15 -50.75 -40.92
N ILE A 2 -42.01 -51.15 -39.96
CA ILE A 2 -42.20 -52.49 -39.46
C ILE A 2 -40.83 -52.99 -38.90
N SER A 3 -40.59 -53.36 -37.65
CA SER A 3 -41.47 -53.85 -36.55
C SER A 3 -40.59 -54.25 -35.39
N HIS A 4 -41.13 -54.10 -34.23
CA HIS A 4 -41.39 -55.08 -33.18
C HIS A 4 -40.24 -55.52 -32.27
N LEU A 5 -40.38 -55.18 -30.97
CA LEU A 5 -40.82 -56.06 -29.85
C LEU A 5 -39.74 -57.08 -29.41
N ALA A 6 -39.39 -57.33 -28.20
CA ALA A 6 -40.25 -57.60 -27.08
C ALA A 6 -39.48 -57.56 -25.75
N ALA A 7 -40.22 -57.35 -24.71
CA ALA A 7 -39.88 -57.49 -23.30
C ALA A 7 -39.81 -58.96 -22.83
N SER A 8 -39.11 -59.23 -21.72
CA SER A 8 -39.51 -60.16 -20.65
C SER A 8 -38.48 -60.09 -19.54
N GLN A 9 -38.77 -59.69 -18.37
CA GLN A 9 -39.47 -60.27 -17.22
C GLN A 9 -38.60 -61.19 -16.34
N TRP A 10 -38.47 -60.70 -15.11
CA TRP A 10 -38.51 -61.37 -13.83
C TRP A 10 -37.42 -62.32 -13.34
N GLY A 11 -36.89 -61.97 -12.18
CA GLY A 11 -36.23 -62.89 -11.23
C GLY A 11 -35.99 -62.24 -9.86
N ARG A 12 -36.91 -62.49 -8.94
CA ARG A 12 -36.88 -62.05 -7.55
C ARG A 12 -35.92 -62.89 -6.72
N ARG A 13 -35.46 -62.25 -5.62
CA ARG A 13 -34.97 -62.79 -4.30
C ARG A 13 -33.48 -63.08 -4.23
N GLN A 14 -32.74 -62.25 -3.40
CA GLN A 14 -32.54 -62.66 -2.01
C GLN A 14 -31.98 -61.49 -1.19
N VAL A 15 -32.63 -61.26 -0.07
CA VAL A 15 -32.23 -60.35 1.02
C VAL A 15 -31.05 -60.96 1.74
N LEU A 16 -29.93 -60.25 1.77
CA LEU A 16 -28.88 -60.49 2.79
C LEU A 16 -28.66 -59.18 3.52
N ALA A 17 -29.22 -59.13 4.73
CA ALA A 17 -28.96 -58.09 5.71
C ALA A 17 -27.52 -58.24 6.21
N ALA A 18 -26.61 -57.39 5.70
CA ALA A 18 -25.31 -57.16 6.32
C ALA A 18 -25.46 -55.97 7.28
N PHE A 19 -25.43 -56.22 8.56
CA PHE A 19 -25.26 -55.21 9.60
C PHE A 19 -23.92 -54.55 9.39
N PHE A 20 -23.90 -53.38 8.74
CA PHE A 20 -22.78 -52.46 8.85
C PHE A 20 -23.00 -51.64 10.11
N GLY A 21 -22.25 -52.01 11.16
CA GLY A 21 -22.06 -51.16 12.31
C GLY A 21 -21.47 -49.83 11.88
N ILE A 22 -22.25 -48.76 11.94
CA ILE A 22 -21.77 -47.39 11.78
C ILE A 22 -20.93 -47.11 13.04
N LEU A 23 -19.61 -47.28 12.91
CA LEU A 23 -18.68 -46.62 13.81
C LEU A 23 -18.84 -45.13 13.53
N THR A 24 -19.63 -44.45 14.31
CA THR A 24 -19.58 -43.00 14.46
C THR A 24 -18.24 -42.70 15.16
N ILE A 25 -17.18 -42.60 14.38
CA ILE A 25 -15.99 -41.88 14.83
C ILE A 25 -16.47 -40.45 15.02
N GLY A 26 -16.69 -40.09 16.28
CA GLY A 26 -16.90 -38.71 16.66
C GLY A 26 -15.75 -37.91 16.11
N MET A 27 -15.99 -37.12 15.07
CA MET A 27 -15.12 -36.01 14.73
C MET A 27 -15.20 -35.03 15.90
N ALA A 28 -14.40 -35.31 16.95
CA ALA A 28 -14.00 -34.27 17.86
C ALA A 28 -13.45 -33.16 16.96
N GLY A 29 -14.11 -32.01 16.94
CA GLY A 29 -13.69 -30.87 16.15
C GLY A 29 -12.23 -30.63 16.51
N ALA A 30 -11.33 -31.02 15.60
CA ALA A 30 -9.93 -30.58 15.66
C ALA A 30 -10.00 -29.07 15.56
N GLY A 31 -9.83 -28.38 16.67
CA GLY A 31 -9.76 -26.93 16.69
C GLY A 31 -8.77 -26.53 15.63
N GLN A 32 -9.20 -25.68 14.70
CA GLN A 32 -8.34 -25.23 13.59
C GLN A 32 -7.00 -24.75 14.19
N ARG A 33 -5.89 -25.38 13.78
CA ARG A 33 -4.55 -25.00 14.26
C ARG A 33 -4.38 -23.50 14.08
N ARG A 34 -4.11 -22.78 15.13
CA ARG A 34 -3.76 -21.37 15.07
C ARG A 34 -2.26 -21.25 14.89
N PHE A 35 -1.86 -20.40 13.97
CA PHE A 35 -0.45 -20.11 13.71
C PHE A 35 0.00 -18.91 14.54
N ARG A 36 1.18 -19.00 15.11
CA ARG A 36 1.82 -17.91 15.84
C ARG A 36 2.67 -17.10 14.87
N ILE A 37 2.20 -15.92 14.50
CA ILE A 37 2.89 -15.02 13.56
C ILE A 37 3.43 -13.83 14.33
N ALA A 38 4.73 -13.54 14.18
CA ALA A 38 5.31 -12.30 14.65
C ALA A 38 5.28 -11.24 13.53
N PHE A 39 4.95 -10.00 13.88
CA PHE A 39 5.13 -8.83 13.05
C PHE A 39 6.07 -7.85 13.74
N ALA A 40 7.27 -7.68 13.19
CA ALA A 40 8.26 -6.70 13.61
C ALA A 40 8.09 -5.46 12.74
N ASN A 41 7.43 -4.43 13.28
CA ASN A 41 7.13 -3.20 12.57
C ASN A 41 8.35 -2.27 12.54
N LEU A 42 8.50 -1.50 11.47
CA LEU A 42 9.61 -0.55 11.31
C LEU A 42 9.70 0.42 12.49
N ASN A 43 8.55 1.00 12.86
CA ASN A 43 8.46 1.94 13.98
C ASN A 43 6.98 2.14 14.35
N ASP A 44 6.64 2.04 15.62
CA ASP A 44 5.27 2.22 16.11
C ASP A 44 4.96 3.67 16.55
N ASP A 45 5.97 4.57 16.53
CA ASP A 45 5.76 5.96 16.93
C ASP A 45 4.84 6.69 15.93
N PRO A 46 3.68 7.21 16.38
CA PRO A 46 2.73 7.89 15.52
C PRO A 46 3.26 9.20 14.90
N SER A 47 4.37 9.73 15.40
CA SER A 47 5.04 10.91 14.81
C SER A 47 5.98 10.56 13.66
N THR A 48 6.40 9.29 13.55
CA THR A 48 7.34 8.83 12.51
C THR A 48 6.58 8.40 11.26
N ARG A 49 6.85 9.07 10.14
CA ARG A 49 6.29 8.71 8.85
C ARG A 49 7.01 7.54 8.22
N VAL A 50 6.26 6.68 7.53
CA VAL A 50 6.82 5.52 6.81
C VAL A 50 6.80 5.75 5.30
N GLU A 51 7.81 5.25 4.62
CA GLU A 51 7.92 5.29 3.14
C GLU A 51 7.87 6.70 2.53
N GLY A 52 8.15 7.75 3.32
CA GLY A 52 8.02 9.13 2.87
C GLY A 52 6.59 9.50 2.44
N LEU A 53 5.60 8.89 3.07
CA LEU A 53 4.17 9.14 2.86
C LEU A 53 3.55 9.84 4.07
N GLY A 54 2.24 10.10 4.05
CA GLY A 54 1.50 10.66 5.18
C GLY A 54 1.24 9.67 6.32
N PHE A 55 1.38 8.38 6.06
CA PHE A 55 1.14 7.31 7.03
C PHE A 55 2.27 7.16 8.05
N ASN A 56 1.94 6.57 9.21
CA ASN A 56 2.89 6.20 10.25
C ASN A 56 2.83 4.69 10.56
N GLY A 57 3.80 4.21 11.34
CA GLY A 57 3.89 2.79 11.65
C GLY A 57 2.76 2.28 12.54
N ALA A 58 2.16 3.13 13.38
CA ALA A 58 1.00 2.73 14.18
C ALA A 58 -0.21 2.39 13.30
N GLU A 59 -0.39 3.10 12.18
CA GLU A 59 -1.45 2.79 11.20
C GLU A 59 -1.16 1.46 10.47
N VAL A 60 0.11 1.19 10.13
CA VAL A 60 0.52 -0.12 9.60
C VAL A 60 0.18 -1.22 10.60
N ARG A 61 0.61 -1.10 11.84
CA ARG A 61 0.32 -2.06 12.92
C ARG A 61 -1.17 -2.28 13.09
N ARG A 62 -1.94 -1.20 13.10
CA ARG A 62 -3.40 -1.25 13.21
C ARG A 62 -4.05 -2.11 12.12
N SER A 63 -3.54 -2.05 10.88
CA SER A 63 -4.03 -2.88 9.78
C SER A 63 -3.86 -4.38 10.05
N PHE A 64 -2.72 -4.78 10.65
CA PHE A 64 -2.48 -6.18 11.06
C PHE A 64 -3.39 -6.61 12.22
N GLU A 65 -3.59 -5.74 13.21
CA GLU A 65 -4.49 -6.02 14.33
C GLU A 65 -5.93 -6.27 13.86
N LEU A 66 -6.40 -5.50 12.88
CA LEU A 66 -7.73 -5.65 12.32
C LEU A 66 -7.83 -6.90 11.44
N ALA A 67 -6.90 -7.08 10.52
CA ALA A 67 -6.91 -8.20 9.58
C ALA A 67 -6.79 -9.56 10.28
N SER A 68 -6.00 -9.65 11.35
CA SER A 68 -5.80 -10.90 12.10
C SER A 68 -7.04 -11.42 12.79
N ARG A 69 -8.04 -10.57 13.07
CA ARG A 69 -9.28 -10.97 13.77
C ARG A 69 -10.09 -12.02 13.04
N THR A 70 -9.97 -12.08 11.72
CA THR A 70 -10.72 -13.01 10.87
C THR A 70 -9.92 -14.24 10.47
N LEU A 71 -8.67 -14.36 10.92
CA LEU A 71 -7.76 -15.44 10.57
C LEU A 71 -7.42 -16.33 11.79
N PRO A 72 -7.10 -17.60 11.57
CA PRO A 72 -6.69 -18.51 12.65
C PRO A 72 -5.22 -18.26 13.04
N VAL A 73 -4.91 -17.04 13.48
CA VAL A 73 -3.56 -16.61 13.85
C VAL A 73 -3.54 -16.02 15.27
N ASP A 74 -2.40 -16.18 15.94
CA ASP A 74 -2.06 -15.52 17.19
C ASP A 74 -0.88 -14.59 16.90
N MET A 75 -1.16 -13.28 16.90
CA MET A 75 -0.16 -12.28 16.55
C MET A 75 0.72 -11.91 17.75
N ILE A 76 2.02 -11.79 17.48
CA ILE A 76 3.00 -11.16 18.37
C ILE A 76 3.52 -9.92 17.66
N TYR A 77 3.47 -8.78 18.33
CA TYR A 77 3.88 -7.51 17.75
C TYR A 77 5.16 -7.02 18.39
N TYR A 78 6.10 -6.60 17.53
CA TYR A 78 7.34 -5.95 17.91
C TYR A 78 7.42 -4.56 17.26
N ASP A 79 8.14 -3.67 17.90
CA ASP A 79 8.54 -2.38 17.37
C ASP A 79 10.06 -2.39 17.17
N ASN A 80 10.52 -2.20 15.96
CA ASN A 80 11.93 -2.08 15.61
C ASN A 80 12.47 -0.66 15.90
N ALA A 81 11.58 0.29 16.21
CA ALA A 81 11.92 1.67 16.56
C ALA A 81 12.86 2.37 15.54
N SER A 82 12.86 1.92 14.28
CA SER A 82 13.83 2.31 13.23
C SER A 82 15.29 2.07 13.65
N ASP A 83 15.52 1.09 14.52
CA ASP A 83 16.84 0.74 15.09
C ASP A 83 17.19 -0.69 14.70
N PRO A 84 18.32 -0.92 14.00
CA PRO A 84 18.76 -2.25 13.60
C PRO A 84 19.05 -3.17 14.79
N GLU A 85 19.51 -2.65 15.92
CA GLU A 85 19.76 -3.44 17.13
C GLU A 85 18.45 -3.94 17.75
N ALA A 86 17.41 -3.09 17.77
CA ALA A 86 16.07 -3.49 18.22
C ALA A 86 15.49 -4.56 17.29
N ALA A 87 15.63 -4.43 15.97
CA ALA A 87 15.19 -5.43 15.00
C ALA A 87 15.87 -6.79 15.24
N LEU A 88 17.18 -6.81 15.49
CA LEU A 88 17.93 -8.03 15.82
C LEU A 88 17.48 -8.67 17.14
N ALA A 89 17.18 -7.85 18.15
CA ALA A 89 16.70 -8.31 19.46
C ALA A 89 15.28 -8.91 19.32
N ASN A 90 14.39 -8.25 18.57
CA ASN A 90 13.04 -8.70 18.28
C ASN A 90 13.04 -10.04 17.53
N ALA A 91 13.89 -10.18 16.52
CA ALA A 91 14.05 -11.44 15.79
C ALA A 91 14.58 -12.58 16.71
N HIS A 92 15.46 -12.25 17.65
CA HIS A 92 15.92 -13.22 18.64
C HIS A 92 14.81 -13.68 19.57
N ASP A 93 13.98 -12.76 20.08
CA ASP A 93 12.83 -13.08 20.92
C ASP A 93 11.78 -13.92 20.15
N ALA A 94 11.54 -13.59 18.87
CA ALA A 94 10.65 -14.36 18.00
C ALA A 94 11.10 -15.82 17.88
N VAL A 95 12.40 -16.07 17.72
CA VAL A 95 12.98 -17.43 17.75
C VAL A 95 12.75 -18.11 19.12
N GLY A 96 13.01 -17.38 20.21
CA GLY A 96 12.79 -17.88 21.57
C GLY A 96 11.32 -18.26 21.83
N ARG A 97 10.38 -17.51 21.28
CA ARG A 97 8.94 -17.76 21.36
C ARG A 97 8.45 -18.82 20.39
N LYS A 98 9.33 -19.35 19.52
CA LYS A 98 9.00 -20.39 18.54
C LYS A 98 7.81 -19.97 17.67
N VAL A 99 7.87 -18.79 17.05
CA VAL A 99 6.86 -18.36 16.11
C VAL A 99 6.86 -19.26 14.87
N ASP A 100 5.71 -19.41 14.22
CA ASP A 100 5.60 -20.19 12.98
C ASP A 100 6.11 -19.38 11.77
N LEU A 101 6.07 -18.03 11.83
CA LEU A 101 6.56 -17.11 10.77
C LEU A 101 6.85 -15.74 11.37
N LEU A 102 7.88 -15.05 10.83
CA LEU A 102 8.17 -13.65 11.08
C LEU A 102 7.86 -12.80 9.85
N ILE A 103 7.07 -11.75 10.03
CA ILE A 103 6.93 -10.65 9.05
C ILE A 103 7.90 -9.55 9.51
N GLU A 104 8.88 -9.21 8.67
CA GLU A 104 9.94 -8.28 9.02
C GLU A 104 9.83 -6.98 8.22
N TYR A 105 9.67 -5.85 8.90
CA TYR A 105 9.68 -4.52 8.34
C TYR A 105 10.85 -3.73 8.96
N ASN A 106 12.01 -3.79 8.31
CA ASN A 106 13.24 -3.15 8.74
C ASN A 106 14.05 -2.68 7.54
N SER A 107 14.48 -1.42 7.56
CA SER A 107 15.19 -0.79 6.43
C SER A 107 16.69 -1.08 6.40
N ASP A 108 17.28 -1.57 7.49
CA ASP A 108 18.71 -1.85 7.56
C ASP A 108 19.06 -3.19 6.90
N ALA A 109 19.86 -3.13 5.85
CA ALA A 109 20.21 -4.31 5.05
C ALA A 109 21.13 -5.29 5.78
N GLU A 110 22.02 -4.80 6.67
CA GLU A 110 22.95 -5.65 7.42
C GLU A 110 22.19 -6.40 8.52
N ALA A 111 21.32 -5.71 9.25
CA ALA A 111 20.43 -6.36 10.21
C ALA A 111 19.52 -7.39 9.53
N ASN A 112 18.95 -7.08 8.36
CA ASN A 112 18.13 -8.00 7.61
C ASN A 112 18.89 -9.27 7.18
N ALA A 113 20.17 -9.16 6.84
CA ALA A 113 20.99 -10.31 6.52
C ALA A 113 21.27 -11.19 7.76
N GLU A 114 21.46 -10.59 8.94
CA GLU A 114 21.62 -11.30 10.20
C GLU A 114 20.33 -11.99 10.62
N ILE A 115 19.19 -11.27 10.54
CA ILE A 115 17.84 -11.80 10.81
C ILE A 115 17.60 -13.03 9.92
N ALA A 116 17.84 -12.93 8.63
CA ALA A 116 17.68 -14.04 7.68
C ALA A 116 18.48 -15.29 8.12
N ARG A 117 19.75 -15.12 8.51
CA ARG A 117 20.60 -16.22 8.99
C ARG A 117 20.04 -16.87 10.26
N LYS A 118 19.64 -16.06 11.21
CA LYS A 118 19.10 -16.48 12.51
C LYS A 118 17.80 -17.25 12.36
N LEU A 119 16.85 -16.74 11.58
CA LEU A 119 15.54 -17.37 11.37
C LEU A 119 15.68 -18.66 10.55
N LYS A 120 16.56 -18.68 9.52
CA LYS A 120 16.88 -19.88 8.75
C LYS A 120 17.45 -21.00 9.63
N ALA A 121 18.36 -20.67 10.55
CA ALA A 121 18.93 -21.65 11.49
C ALA A 121 17.86 -22.23 12.45
N ALA A 122 16.82 -21.46 12.75
CA ALA A 122 15.66 -21.88 13.56
C ALA A 122 14.55 -22.55 12.72
N ALA A 123 14.71 -22.68 11.42
CA ALA A 123 13.70 -23.16 10.47
C ALA A 123 12.37 -22.35 10.53
N ILE A 124 12.46 -21.06 10.80
CA ILE A 124 11.33 -20.14 10.81
C ILE A 124 11.32 -19.34 9.51
N PRO A 125 10.25 -19.42 8.68
CA PRO A 125 10.14 -18.62 7.47
C PRO A 125 9.98 -17.13 7.79
N VAL A 126 10.49 -16.28 6.88
CA VAL A 126 10.37 -14.83 6.94
C VAL A 126 9.59 -14.35 5.72
N LEU A 127 8.70 -13.39 5.92
CA LEU A 127 8.09 -12.58 4.87
C LEU A 127 8.57 -11.14 5.04
N ALA A 128 9.29 -10.63 4.06
CA ALA A 128 9.84 -9.28 4.08
C ALA A 128 8.79 -8.26 3.67
N LEU A 129 8.74 -7.12 4.38
CA LEU A 129 7.87 -5.98 4.07
C LEU A 129 8.71 -4.78 3.67
N ASN A 130 8.47 -4.27 2.47
CA ASN A 130 9.09 -3.13 1.80
C ASN A 130 10.61 -3.24 1.58
N TYR A 131 11.37 -3.79 2.52
CA TYR A 131 12.83 -3.93 2.42
C TYR A 131 13.23 -5.40 2.34
N PRO A 132 14.17 -5.76 1.46
CA PRO A 132 14.53 -7.16 1.27
C PRO A 132 15.15 -7.79 2.52
N VAL A 133 14.72 -9.01 2.82
CA VAL A 133 15.41 -9.92 3.74
C VAL A 133 15.94 -11.09 2.89
N PRO A 134 17.24 -11.38 2.91
CA PRO A 134 17.84 -12.39 2.03
C PRO A 134 17.15 -13.76 2.10
N GLY A 135 16.68 -14.26 0.95
CA GLY A 135 16.00 -15.54 0.83
C GLY A 135 14.54 -15.56 1.28
N ALA A 136 13.98 -14.43 1.66
CA ALA A 136 12.56 -14.29 1.98
C ALA A 136 11.76 -13.71 0.80
N PRO A 137 10.52 -14.13 0.59
CA PRO A 137 9.59 -13.42 -0.27
C PRO A 137 9.41 -11.97 0.20
N LEU A 138 9.27 -11.04 -0.75
CA LEU A 138 9.14 -9.61 -0.50
C LEU A 138 7.75 -9.11 -0.90
N PHE A 139 7.01 -8.54 0.05
CA PHE A 139 5.89 -7.67 -0.24
C PHE A 139 6.35 -6.21 -0.22
N THR A 140 6.03 -5.44 -1.26
CA THR A 140 6.52 -4.06 -1.38
C THR A 140 5.61 -3.19 -2.24
N VAL A 141 5.99 -1.94 -2.43
CA VAL A 141 5.34 -0.97 -3.32
C VAL A 141 6.10 -0.86 -4.64
N ASP A 142 5.41 -0.53 -5.73
CA ASP A 142 6.03 -0.17 -7.01
C ASP A 142 6.09 1.35 -7.14
N ASN A 143 7.16 1.94 -6.63
CA ASN A 143 7.36 3.39 -6.64
C ASN A 143 7.45 3.98 -8.05
N THR A 144 7.98 3.22 -9.02
CA THR A 144 8.02 3.65 -10.42
C THR A 144 6.61 3.74 -11.01
N LEU A 145 5.81 2.70 -10.82
CA LEU A 145 4.42 2.67 -11.28
C LEU A 145 3.58 3.77 -10.61
N ALA A 146 3.71 3.93 -9.29
CA ALA A 146 3.01 4.98 -8.55
C ALA A 146 3.34 6.38 -9.09
N GLY A 147 4.63 6.66 -9.33
CA GLY A 147 5.05 7.90 -9.98
C GLY A 147 4.47 8.06 -11.39
N GLN A 148 4.49 7.00 -12.20
CA GLN A 148 3.93 7.03 -13.57
C GLN A 148 2.43 7.34 -13.57
N ILE A 149 1.67 6.80 -12.63
CA ILE A 149 0.24 7.09 -12.48
C ILE A 149 0.03 8.58 -12.19
N ALA A 150 0.80 9.16 -11.26
CA ALA A 150 0.71 10.57 -10.93
C ALA A 150 1.05 11.48 -12.12
N GLY A 151 2.18 11.24 -12.78
CA GLY A 151 2.63 12.02 -13.93
C GLY A 151 1.66 11.91 -15.11
N LYS A 152 1.17 10.71 -15.40
CA LYS A 152 0.18 10.46 -16.45
C LYS A 152 -1.10 11.25 -16.20
N ALA A 153 -1.62 11.22 -14.97
CA ALA A 153 -2.86 11.92 -14.61
C ALA A 153 -2.74 13.44 -14.80
N LEU A 154 -1.62 14.02 -14.39
CA LEU A 154 -1.34 15.44 -14.61
C LEU A 154 -1.24 15.78 -16.11
N GLY A 155 -0.54 14.96 -16.87
CA GLY A 155 -0.39 15.18 -18.32
C GLY A 155 -1.73 15.03 -19.07
N GLU A 156 -2.57 14.07 -18.72
CA GLU A 156 -3.91 13.90 -19.27
C GLU A 156 -4.80 15.09 -18.92
N PHE A 157 -4.75 15.55 -17.68
CA PHE A 157 -5.50 16.73 -17.25
C PHE A 157 -5.12 17.98 -18.09
N ALA A 158 -3.82 18.22 -18.25
CA ALA A 158 -3.33 19.36 -19.02
C ALA A 158 -3.81 19.32 -20.49
N LYS A 159 -3.71 18.16 -21.14
CA LYS A 159 -4.21 17.99 -22.52
C LYS A 159 -5.71 18.25 -22.65
N GLN A 160 -6.49 17.82 -21.68
CA GLN A 160 -7.94 17.94 -21.70
C GLN A 160 -8.44 19.34 -21.33
N THR A 161 -7.72 20.02 -20.41
CA THR A 161 -8.21 21.25 -19.80
C THR A 161 -7.43 22.48 -20.23
N TRP A 162 -6.15 22.34 -20.56
CA TRP A 162 -5.22 23.44 -20.85
C TRP A 162 -4.51 23.28 -22.20
N ALA A 163 -5.16 22.67 -23.20
CA ALA A 163 -4.57 22.30 -24.48
C ALA A 163 -3.77 23.42 -25.18
N ASP A 164 -4.26 24.66 -25.14
CA ASP A 164 -3.67 25.82 -25.84
C ASP A 164 -2.91 26.75 -24.88
N GLN A 165 -2.56 26.28 -23.69
CA GLN A 165 -1.91 27.11 -22.69
C GLN A 165 -0.47 26.65 -22.43
N THR A 166 0.38 27.62 -22.05
CA THR A 166 1.73 27.28 -21.59
C THR A 166 1.65 26.58 -20.23
N VAL A 167 2.22 25.38 -20.18
CA VAL A 167 2.20 24.51 -18.99
C VAL A 167 3.63 24.24 -18.54
N VAL A 168 3.84 24.31 -17.24
CA VAL A 168 5.08 23.85 -16.57
C VAL A 168 4.73 22.87 -15.46
N ALA A 169 5.70 22.10 -15.02
CA ALA A 169 5.49 21.13 -13.95
C ALA A 169 6.41 21.38 -12.75
N VAL A 170 5.94 21.03 -11.58
CA VAL A 170 6.69 21.02 -10.32
C VAL A 170 6.60 19.63 -9.73
N ILE A 171 7.74 19.10 -9.27
CA ILE A 171 7.82 17.91 -8.42
C ILE A 171 8.27 18.38 -7.05
N ALA A 172 7.47 18.14 -5.99
CA ALA A 172 7.74 18.62 -4.64
C ALA A 172 7.66 17.50 -3.61
N GLY A 173 8.59 17.49 -2.68
CA GLY A 173 8.67 16.52 -1.59
C GLY A 173 10.07 16.47 -1.00
N ASP A 174 10.34 15.51 -0.14
CA ASP A 174 11.68 15.29 0.41
C ASP A 174 12.59 14.63 -0.63
N LEU A 175 13.25 15.45 -1.43
CA LEU A 175 14.13 15.00 -2.50
C LEU A 175 15.56 14.70 -2.03
N ALA A 176 15.89 15.08 -0.81
CA ALA A 176 17.20 14.85 -0.19
C ALA A 176 17.23 13.53 0.61
N ASP A 177 16.09 12.89 0.84
CA ASP A 177 16.02 11.60 1.53
C ASP A 177 16.85 10.56 0.77
N PRO A 178 17.82 9.90 1.42
CA PRO A 178 18.67 8.90 0.78
C PRO A 178 17.94 7.58 0.46
N ALA A 179 16.66 7.45 0.81
CA ALA A 179 15.90 6.24 0.60
C ALA A 179 15.85 5.84 -0.88
N ALA A 180 16.21 4.58 -1.18
CA ALA A 180 16.36 4.06 -2.53
C ALA A 180 15.08 4.11 -3.38
N TYR A 181 13.91 4.19 -2.75
CA TYR A 181 12.62 4.27 -3.44
C TYR A 181 12.34 5.64 -4.07
N LEU A 182 12.93 6.69 -3.54
CA LEU A 182 12.61 8.07 -3.92
C LEU A 182 12.99 8.41 -5.37
N PRO A 183 14.20 8.09 -5.84
CA PRO A 183 14.56 8.30 -7.26
C PRO A 183 13.61 7.58 -8.23
N GLN A 184 13.13 6.38 -7.87
CA GLN A 184 12.19 5.60 -8.68
C GLN A 184 10.83 6.31 -8.78
N ARG A 185 10.32 6.84 -7.67
CA ARG A 185 9.05 7.59 -7.62
C ARG A 185 9.13 8.86 -8.47
N VAL A 186 10.21 9.63 -8.31
CA VAL A 186 10.46 10.86 -9.09
C VAL A 186 10.60 10.55 -10.58
N GLN A 187 11.39 9.55 -10.94
CA GLN A 187 11.55 9.15 -12.34
C GLN A 187 10.23 8.68 -12.94
N GLY A 188 9.45 7.93 -12.20
CA GLY A 188 8.10 7.53 -12.62
C GLY A 188 7.21 8.73 -12.95
N ILE A 189 7.22 9.79 -12.12
CA ILE A 189 6.46 11.02 -12.39
C ILE A 189 6.92 11.67 -13.70
N VAL A 190 8.23 11.79 -13.90
CA VAL A 190 8.81 12.34 -15.13
C VAL A 190 8.36 11.54 -16.35
N ASP A 191 8.49 10.22 -16.31
CA ASP A 191 8.11 9.34 -17.40
C ASP A 191 6.60 9.43 -17.72
N GLY A 192 5.77 9.48 -16.66
CA GLY A 192 4.33 9.61 -16.79
C GLY A 192 3.90 10.95 -17.42
N LEU A 193 4.53 12.05 -17.03
CA LEU A 193 4.31 13.38 -17.61
C LEU A 193 4.73 13.42 -19.09
N HIS A 194 5.92 12.95 -19.41
CA HIS A 194 6.48 13.00 -20.77
C HIS A 194 5.66 12.20 -21.79
N LYS A 195 4.94 11.16 -21.38
CA LYS A 195 3.99 10.44 -22.27
C LYS A 195 2.93 11.35 -22.88
N ASN A 196 2.55 12.39 -22.16
CA ASN A 196 1.53 13.34 -22.59
C ASN A 196 2.07 14.71 -22.97
N LEU A 197 3.14 15.14 -22.34
CA LEU A 197 3.76 16.45 -22.46
C LEU A 197 5.28 16.28 -22.58
N PRO A 198 5.81 15.85 -23.75
CA PRO A 198 7.22 15.48 -23.89
C PRO A 198 8.18 16.66 -23.64
N ASP A 199 7.75 17.88 -23.92
CA ASP A 199 8.57 19.10 -23.81
C ASP A 199 8.27 19.92 -22.56
N VAL A 200 7.51 19.37 -21.57
CA VAL A 200 7.15 20.12 -20.37
C VAL A 200 8.40 20.42 -19.52
N THR A 201 8.59 21.72 -19.21
CA THR A 201 9.64 22.12 -18.29
C THR A 201 9.28 21.76 -16.86
N MET A 202 10.20 21.11 -16.16
CA MET A 202 10.00 20.64 -14.78
C MET A 202 10.95 21.30 -13.80
N THR A 203 10.41 21.73 -12.67
CA THR A 203 11.18 22.25 -11.52
C THR A 203 11.01 21.30 -10.34
N ARG A 204 12.06 21.11 -9.56
CA ARG A 204 12.06 20.26 -8.37
C ARG A 204 12.15 21.12 -7.11
N PHE A 205 11.29 20.88 -6.14
CA PHE A 205 11.27 21.55 -4.84
C PHE A 205 11.54 20.55 -3.73
N ASP A 206 12.71 20.65 -3.15
CA ASP A 206 13.09 19.84 -2.00
C ASP A 206 12.53 20.43 -0.71
N THR A 207 11.70 19.65 -0.02
CA THR A 207 11.14 20.02 1.28
C THR A 207 12.07 19.65 2.44
N SER A 208 13.09 18.83 2.20
CA SER A 208 14.02 18.31 3.23
C SER A 208 13.27 17.80 4.47
N GLY A 209 12.32 16.91 4.27
CA GLY A 209 11.51 16.28 5.32
C GLY A 209 10.44 17.18 5.98
N ASN A 210 10.36 18.47 5.57
CA ASN A 210 9.35 19.38 6.11
C ASN A 210 8.38 19.86 5.02
N PRO A 211 7.17 19.30 4.92
CA PRO A 211 6.18 19.64 3.88
C PRO A 211 5.85 21.14 3.80
N VAL A 212 5.87 21.85 4.93
CA VAL A 212 5.55 23.28 4.99
C VAL A 212 6.51 24.14 4.16
N ARG A 213 7.74 23.68 3.92
CA ARG A 213 8.72 24.42 3.11
C ARG A 213 8.29 24.64 1.66
N VAL A 214 7.39 23.79 1.14
CA VAL A 214 6.86 23.96 -0.22
C VAL A 214 6.15 25.30 -0.40
N ASP A 215 5.56 25.84 0.66
CA ASP A 215 4.85 27.13 0.63
C ASP A 215 5.74 28.26 0.10
N GLY A 216 6.88 28.48 0.73
CA GLY A 216 7.80 29.55 0.31
C GLY A 216 8.41 29.32 -1.07
N LEU A 217 8.70 28.06 -1.42
CA LEU A 217 9.24 27.68 -2.72
C LEU A 217 8.21 27.92 -3.83
N LEU A 218 6.99 27.43 -3.62
CA LEU A 218 5.92 27.55 -4.60
C LEU A 218 5.43 28.99 -4.74
N SER A 219 5.32 29.76 -3.68
CA SER A 219 4.95 31.18 -3.73
C SER A 219 5.90 32.00 -4.59
N LYS A 220 7.22 31.81 -4.43
CA LYS A 220 8.24 32.47 -5.28
C LYS A 220 8.12 32.04 -6.74
N PHE A 221 7.91 30.74 -6.97
CA PHE A 221 7.77 30.20 -8.31
C PHE A 221 6.52 30.78 -9.00
N LEU A 222 5.37 30.77 -8.37
CA LEU A 222 4.11 31.28 -8.91
C LEU A 222 4.20 32.78 -9.25
N ALA A 223 4.90 33.57 -8.43
CA ALA A 223 5.14 34.99 -8.70
C ALA A 223 5.95 35.21 -10.01
N SER A 224 6.87 34.29 -10.33
CA SER A 224 7.66 34.35 -11.59
C SER A 224 6.92 33.78 -12.80
N GLN A 225 5.82 33.04 -12.60
CA GLN A 225 5.06 32.32 -13.63
C GLN A 225 3.66 32.91 -13.86
N SER A 226 3.56 34.22 -14.06
CA SER A 226 2.28 34.95 -14.02
C SER A 226 1.23 34.54 -15.07
N ARG A 227 1.64 33.90 -16.19
CA ARG A 227 0.75 33.50 -17.30
C ARG A 227 0.80 31.99 -17.60
N THR A 228 1.35 31.20 -16.71
CA THR A 228 1.63 29.79 -16.96
C THR A 228 0.74 28.91 -16.10
N LYS A 229 0.23 27.84 -16.64
CA LYS A 229 -0.45 26.77 -15.89
C LYS A 229 0.60 25.87 -15.23
N VAL A 230 0.32 25.43 -14.01
CA VAL A 230 1.29 24.69 -13.21
C VAL A 230 0.71 23.32 -12.78
N LEU A 231 1.33 22.27 -13.27
CA LEU A 231 1.09 20.91 -12.83
C LEU A 231 1.99 20.61 -11.62
N ILE A 232 1.44 20.10 -10.55
CA ILE A 232 2.20 19.85 -9.34
C ILE A 232 2.04 18.36 -8.96
N ALA A 233 3.14 17.62 -8.97
CA ALA A 233 3.24 16.30 -8.41
C ALA A 233 3.91 16.39 -7.04
N THR A 234 3.24 15.95 -5.99
CA THR A 234 3.86 15.85 -4.67
C THR A 234 4.18 14.40 -4.33
N LEU A 235 5.24 14.18 -3.54
CA LEU A 235 5.68 12.85 -3.16
C LEU A 235 4.89 12.28 -1.96
N ASP A 236 4.11 13.16 -1.30
CA ASP A 236 3.27 12.83 -0.15
C ASP A 236 2.07 13.77 -0.08
N ASP A 237 1.04 13.38 0.69
CA ASP A 237 -0.18 14.15 0.87
C ASP A 237 0.00 15.41 1.75
N PRO A 238 0.78 15.40 2.82
CA PRO A 238 1.08 16.62 3.59
C PRO A 238 1.70 17.74 2.75
N THR A 239 2.61 17.40 1.83
CA THR A 239 3.20 18.36 0.88
C THR A 239 2.14 18.91 -0.09
N ALA A 240 1.18 18.08 -0.52
CA ALA A 240 0.07 18.53 -1.38
C ALA A 240 -0.82 19.56 -0.67
N LEU A 241 -1.15 19.31 0.60
CA LEU A 241 -1.97 20.24 1.39
C LEU A 241 -1.26 21.58 1.62
N ALA A 242 0.03 21.55 1.89
CA ALA A 242 0.84 22.77 2.04
C ALA A 242 0.93 23.54 0.71
N ALA A 243 1.14 22.83 -0.41
CA ALA A 243 1.15 23.43 -1.75
C ALA A 243 -0.21 24.05 -2.10
N LYS A 244 -1.32 23.37 -1.79
CA LYS A 244 -2.67 23.91 -1.96
C LYS A 244 -2.83 25.25 -1.24
N GLY A 245 -2.43 25.31 0.05
CA GLY A 245 -2.49 26.56 0.83
C GLY A 245 -1.66 27.69 0.19
N ALA A 246 -0.49 27.42 -0.36
CA ALA A 246 0.32 28.39 -1.07
C ALA A 246 -0.37 28.93 -2.33
N ILE A 247 -1.00 28.04 -3.12
CA ILE A 247 -1.73 28.40 -4.35
C ILE A 247 -2.95 29.28 -4.03
N GLU A 248 -3.71 28.93 -2.98
CA GLU A 248 -4.86 29.70 -2.53
C GLU A 248 -4.46 31.12 -2.11
N ARG A 249 -3.40 31.25 -1.31
CA ARG A 249 -2.86 32.57 -0.91
C ARG A 249 -2.33 33.38 -2.08
N ALA A 250 -1.76 32.73 -3.09
CA ALA A 250 -1.29 33.39 -4.32
C ALA A 250 -2.44 33.78 -5.27
N GLY A 251 -3.70 33.40 -5.00
CA GLY A 251 -4.83 33.63 -5.88
C GLY A 251 -4.76 32.87 -7.21
N ARG A 252 -4.01 31.75 -7.27
CA ARG A 252 -3.71 31.02 -8.51
C ARG A 252 -4.50 29.69 -8.64
N VAL A 253 -5.66 29.61 -7.97
CA VAL A 253 -6.53 28.41 -7.95
C VAL A 253 -6.93 27.94 -9.36
N GLY A 254 -7.18 28.85 -10.29
CA GLY A 254 -7.51 28.52 -11.69
C GLY A 254 -6.33 28.10 -12.57
N ASP A 255 -5.10 28.20 -12.05
CA ASP A 255 -3.88 27.99 -12.82
C ASP A 255 -3.06 26.78 -12.36
N CYS A 256 -3.44 26.14 -11.29
CA CYS A 256 -2.70 25.04 -10.69
C CYS A 256 -3.58 23.81 -10.51
N ILE A 257 -2.95 22.63 -10.58
CA ILE A 257 -3.56 21.35 -10.22
C ILE A 257 -2.53 20.46 -9.56
N ILE A 258 -2.95 19.68 -8.58
CA ILE A 258 -2.07 18.82 -7.78
C ILE A 258 -2.49 17.35 -7.95
N VAL A 259 -1.52 16.46 -8.10
CA VAL A 259 -1.66 15.02 -7.84
C VAL A 259 -0.64 14.66 -6.76
N SER A 260 -1.14 14.04 -5.69
CA SER A 260 -0.32 13.62 -4.57
C SER A 260 -0.09 12.10 -4.54
N GLN A 261 0.60 11.62 -3.52
CA GLN A 261 0.89 10.21 -3.29
C GLN A 261 0.75 9.86 -1.82
N GLY A 262 0.26 8.65 -1.55
CA GLY A 262 0.00 8.12 -0.22
C GLY A 262 -1.45 7.73 -0.05
N LEU A 263 -2.35 8.67 -0.27
CA LEU A 263 -3.78 8.57 0.01
C LEU A 263 -4.03 8.37 1.50
N ASP A 264 -3.42 9.20 2.33
CA ASP A 264 -3.68 9.20 3.76
C ASP A 264 -5.03 9.89 4.10
N HIS A 265 -5.43 9.75 5.36
CA HIS A 265 -6.71 10.28 5.83
C HIS A 265 -6.85 11.82 5.71
N THR A 266 -5.74 12.56 5.59
CA THR A 266 -5.78 14.02 5.43
C THR A 266 -6.35 14.44 4.07
N VAL A 267 -6.27 13.57 3.07
CA VAL A 267 -6.77 13.82 1.71
C VAL A 267 -8.13 13.18 1.47
N HIS A 268 -8.31 11.89 1.82
CA HIS A 268 -9.62 11.25 1.68
C HIS A 268 -10.57 11.51 2.84
N GLY A 269 -10.06 12.07 3.93
CA GLY A 269 -10.82 12.56 5.08
C GLY A 269 -11.22 11.50 6.09
N GLY A 270 -11.21 11.90 7.36
CA GLY A 270 -11.93 11.23 8.44
C GLY A 270 -13.38 11.69 8.53
N ALA A 271 -14.12 11.17 9.53
CA ALA A 271 -15.56 11.44 9.69
C ALA A 271 -15.93 12.93 9.78
N ASN A 272 -15.05 13.77 10.29
CA ASN A 272 -15.30 15.19 10.58
C ASN A 272 -14.41 16.17 9.80
N GLU A 273 -13.62 15.67 8.85
CA GLU A 273 -12.67 16.50 8.11
C GLU A 273 -13.17 16.82 6.70
N LYS A 274 -12.73 17.97 6.19
CA LYS A 274 -12.97 18.35 4.81
C LYS A 274 -12.13 17.44 3.91
N LYS A 275 -12.81 16.66 3.09
CA LYS A 275 -12.19 15.73 2.16
C LYS A 275 -11.74 16.46 0.90
N GLU A 276 -10.47 16.40 0.56
CA GLU A 276 -9.96 17.08 -0.63
C GLU A 276 -10.45 16.41 -1.93
N ILE A 277 -10.58 15.10 -1.93
CA ILE A 277 -11.04 14.32 -3.08
C ILE A 277 -12.49 13.86 -2.99
N ASP A 278 -13.32 14.49 -2.16
CA ASP A 278 -14.76 14.23 -2.09
C ASP A 278 -15.47 14.72 -3.37
N PRO A 279 -16.40 13.94 -3.96
CA PRO A 279 -17.19 14.37 -5.12
C PRO A 279 -17.96 15.68 -4.94
N ASN A 280 -18.26 16.04 -3.70
CA ASN A 280 -18.94 17.30 -3.35
C ASN A 280 -17.95 18.47 -3.18
N ASN A 281 -16.65 18.23 -3.07
CA ASN A 281 -15.63 19.27 -2.98
C ASN A 281 -15.25 19.78 -4.39
N ARG A 282 -16.22 20.39 -5.06
CA ARG A 282 -16.03 20.98 -6.39
C ARG A 282 -15.06 22.14 -6.30
N GLY A 283 -13.97 22.06 -7.06
CA GLY A 283 -12.91 23.08 -7.07
C GLY A 283 -11.76 22.80 -6.13
N SER A 284 -11.63 21.59 -5.58
CA SER A 284 -10.39 21.16 -4.98
C SER A 284 -9.25 21.20 -6.00
N LEU A 285 -8.11 21.72 -5.56
CA LEU A 285 -6.87 21.72 -6.35
C LEU A 285 -6.23 20.34 -6.41
N ILE A 286 -6.64 19.41 -5.56
CA ILE A 286 -6.13 18.04 -5.55
C ILE A 286 -7.00 17.19 -6.47
N LEU A 287 -6.47 16.89 -7.65
CA LEU A 287 -7.12 16.04 -8.64
C LEU A 287 -7.29 14.60 -8.12
N GLY A 288 -6.33 14.15 -7.34
CA GLY A 288 -6.31 12.84 -6.69
C GLY A 288 -5.00 12.56 -5.99
N SER A 289 -4.96 11.45 -5.27
CA SER A 289 -3.76 10.90 -4.65
C SER A 289 -3.55 9.46 -5.13
N VAL A 290 -2.31 9.08 -5.40
CA VAL A 290 -1.99 7.70 -5.77
C VAL A 290 -1.95 6.87 -4.49
N ALA A 291 -2.82 5.86 -4.39
CA ALA A 291 -2.93 5.01 -3.23
C ALA A 291 -1.73 4.06 -3.09
N TYR A 292 -1.26 3.91 -1.86
CA TYR A 292 -0.25 2.93 -1.43
C TYR A 292 -0.84 1.89 -0.48
N TYR A 293 -2.06 2.12 0.01
CA TYR A 293 -2.81 1.21 0.90
C TYR A 293 -2.02 0.75 2.13
N VAL A 294 -1.19 1.62 2.69
CA VAL A 294 -0.36 1.33 3.87
C VAL A 294 -1.22 0.92 5.07
N ASP A 295 -2.38 1.55 5.21
CA ASP A 295 -3.42 1.24 6.18
C ASP A 295 -4.11 -0.12 5.97
N ARG A 296 -3.76 -0.83 4.89
CA ARG A 296 -4.31 -2.14 4.52
C ARG A 296 -3.27 -3.25 4.40
N TYR A 297 -2.02 -2.99 4.71
CA TYR A 297 -0.95 -3.98 4.59
C TYR A 297 -1.26 -5.30 5.30
N GLY A 298 -1.86 -5.26 6.50
CA GLY A 298 -2.26 -6.47 7.20
C GLY A 298 -3.21 -7.37 6.41
N TYR A 299 -4.13 -6.77 5.65
CA TYR A 299 -5.09 -7.51 4.81
C TYR A 299 -4.46 -8.12 3.56
N GLU A 300 -3.37 -7.57 3.06
CA GLU A 300 -2.65 -8.11 1.91
C GLU A 300 -1.56 -9.12 2.32
N ILE A 301 -0.87 -8.85 3.42
CA ILE A 301 0.31 -9.61 3.85
C ILE A 301 -0.06 -10.86 4.64
N LEU A 302 -1.03 -10.80 5.56
CA LEU A 302 -1.42 -11.99 6.33
C LEU A 302 -1.91 -13.15 5.46
N PRO A 303 -2.68 -12.96 4.39
CA PRO A 303 -2.99 -14.04 3.46
C PRO A 303 -1.75 -14.67 2.80
N LEU A 304 -0.71 -13.89 2.48
CA LEU A 304 0.56 -14.44 1.96
C LEU A 304 1.28 -15.25 3.03
N ALA A 305 1.35 -14.74 4.26
CA ALA A 305 1.93 -15.47 5.39
C ALA A 305 1.20 -16.80 5.64
N MET A 306 -0.13 -16.80 5.53
CA MET A 306 -0.94 -18.02 5.67
C MET A 306 -0.63 -19.05 4.58
N LYS A 307 -0.50 -18.63 3.33
CA LYS A 307 -0.09 -19.52 2.23
C LYS A 307 1.27 -20.15 2.50
N MET A 308 2.27 -19.35 2.91
CA MET A 308 3.59 -19.88 3.29
C MET A 308 3.50 -20.94 4.38
N LEU A 309 2.70 -20.70 5.42
CA LEU A 309 2.49 -21.63 6.55
C LEU A 309 1.74 -22.90 6.16
N GLN A 310 0.95 -22.86 5.10
CA GLN A 310 0.25 -23.99 4.51
C GLN A 310 1.12 -24.77 3.52
N GLY A 311 2.36 -24.31 3.25
CA GLY A 311 3.28 -24.92 2.31
C GLY A 311 2.94 -24.61 0.85
N GLU A 312 2.14 -23.58 0.59
CA GLU A 312 1.86 -23.09 -0.74
C GLU A 312 3.01 -22.20 -1.24
N GLU A 313 3.24 -22.24 -2.55
CA GLU A 313 4.19 -21.34 -3.18
C GLU A 313 3.64 -19.90 -3.20
N VAL A 314 4.49 -18.96 -2.83
CA VAL A 314 4.22 -17.52 -2.94
C VAL A 314 5.24 -16.88 -3.88
N PRO A 315 4.89 -15.83 -4.64
CA PRO A 315 5.84 -15.14 -5.50
C PRO A 315 7.01 -14.59 -4.69
N GLU A 316 8.22 -14.60 -5.29
CA GLU A 316 9.40 -13.96 -4.68
C GLU A 316 9.18 -12.48 -4.39
N ARG A 317 8.36 -11.81 -5.22
CA ARG A 317 7.98 -10.42 -5.06
C ARG A 317 6.49 -10.25 -5.32
N THR A 318 5.82 -9.62 -4.38
CA THR A 318 4.41 -9.18 -4.51
C THR A 318 4.38 -7.66 -4.30
N THR A 319 3.65 -6.95 -5.13
CA THR A 319 3.46 -5.50 -4.98
C THR A 319 2.02 -5.20 -4.64
N THR A 320 1.82 -4.21 -3.75
CA THR A 320 0.48 -3.65 -3.56
C THR A 320 -0.02 -2.99 -4.85
N ARG A 321 -1.32 -2.89 -4.98
CA ARG A 321 -1.96 -2.22 -6.10
C ARG A 321 -1.82 -0.70 -5.96
N HIS A 322 -1.47 -0.01 -7.05
CA HIS A 322 -1.49 1.44 -7.11
C HIS A 322 -2.62 1.93 -8.00
N VAL A 323 -3.41 2.86 -7.50
CA VAL A 323 -4.54 3.49 -8.22
C VAL A 323 -4.54 4.98 -7.90
N LEU A 324 -4.81 5.81 -8.91
CA LEU A 324 -5.17 7.19 -8.64
C LEU A 324 -6.57 7.22 -8.03
N VAL A 325 -6.67 7.57 -6.78
CA VAL A 325 -7.95 7.83 -6.13
C VAL A 325 -8.27 9.31 -6.25
N SER A 326 -9.46 9.58 -6.72
CA SER A 326 -9.97 10.91 -7.00
C SER A 326 -11.44 10.98 -6.60
N ALA A 327 -12.07 12.14 -6.75
CA ALA A 327 -13.50 12.30 -6.53
C ALA A 327 -14.38 11.31 -7.32
N LYS A 328 -13.86 10.72 -8.42
CA LYS A 328 -14.62 9.78 -9.25
C LYS A 328 -14.73 8.38 -8.64
N ASN A 329 -13.76 7.94 -7.85
CA ASN A 329 -13.67 6.56 -7.38
C ASN A 329 -13.38 6.44 -5.87
N VAL A 330 -13.30 7.53 -5.13
CA VAL A 330 -12.98 7.52 -3.71
C VAL A 330 -13.92 6.61 -2.90
N PHE A 331 -15.21 6.62 -3.18
CA PHE A 331 -16.18 5.77 -2.47
C PHE A 331 -16.15 4.29 -2.90
N THR A 332 -15.50 3.98 -4.02
CA THR A 332 -15.23 2.59 -4.42
C THR A 332 -13.96 2.07 -3.74
N GLU A 333 -12.92 2.89 -3.69
CA GLU A 333 -11.63 2.53 -3.09
C GLU A 333 -11.67 2.61 -1.55
N TYR A 334 -12.37 3.59 -1.02
CA TYR A 334 -12.60 3.81 0.42
C TYR A 334 -14.11 4.02 0.65
N PRO A 335 -14.88 2.94 0.83
CA PRO A 335 -16.28 3.03 1.19
C PRO A 335 -16.51 3.84 2.47
N PRO A 336 -17.64 4.54 2.64
CA PRO A 336 -17.91 5.37 3.82
C PRO A 336 -17.78 4.64 5.17
N SER A 337 -17.95 3.32 5.19
CA SER A 337 -17.73 2.47 6.37
C SER A 337 -16.26 2.37 6.79
N ASP A 338 -15.35 2.59 5.84
CA ASP A 338 -13.91 2.53 6.07
C ASP A 338 -13.31 3.93 6.32
N MET A 339 -14.14 4.97 6.19
CA MET A 339 -13.75 6.37 6.33
C MET A 339 -14.02 6.92 7.74
N ASN A 340 -14.40 6.07 8.69
CA ASN A 340 -14.73 6.43 10.09
C ASN A 340 -13.69 5.91 11.08
#